data_7547318657d8d91e46bcbe5f400f0c8d
#
_entry.id   7547318657d8d91e46bcbe5f400f0c8d
#
_cell.length_a   1.000
_cell.length_b   1.000
_cell.length_c   1.000
_cell.angle_alpha   90.00
_cell.angle_beta   90.00
_cell.angle_gamma   90.00
#
_symmetry.space_group_name_H-M   'P 1'
#
loop_
_entity.id
_entity.type
_entity.pdbx_description
1 polymer ?
#
loop_
_entity_poly.entity_id
_entity_poly.type
_entity_poly.pdbx_seq_one_letter_code
_entity_poly.pdbx_strand_id
1 'polypeptide(L)'
;MESEIFGSVHWNLGRLIQGSKLSKNKIAMQANIQRAQLTRYCNKPIQRIDLEVLARLCFTLNCSVADLLEYQPPECSEQENEA
;
A
#
# COMPACT_ATOMS: atom_id res chain seq x y z
N MET A 1 -1.19 -19.14 -11.40
CA MET A 1 -2.02 -18.06 -11.41
C MET A 1 -1.53 -16.95 -12.21
N GLU A 2 -2.43 -16.07 -12.52
CA GLU A 2 -2.07 -15.02 -13.42
C GLU A 2 -1.07 -14.08 -12.86
N SER A 3 -1.11 -13.88 -11.55
CA SER A 3 -0.15 -12.97 -10.94
C SER A 3 1.26 -13.47 -11.06
N GLU A 4 1.44 -14.75 -11.24
CA GLU A 4 2.78 -15.27 -11.42
C GLU A 4 3.35 -14.90 -12.77
N ILE A 5 2.50 -14.70 -13.77
CA ILE A 5 2.96 -14.32 -15.07
C ILE A 5 3.31 -12.84 -15.12
N PHE A 6 2.51 -12.02 -14.48
CA PHE A 6 2.66 -10.58 -14.56
C PHE A 6 3.40 -9.98 -13.38
N GLY A 7 3.72 -10.76 -12.39
CA GLY A 7 4.24 -10.23 -11.15
C GLY A 7 3.12 -9.85 -10.22
N SER A 8 3.43 -9.09 -9.20
CA SER A 8 2.42 -8.71 -8.22
C SER A 8 2.75 -7.36 -7.62
N VAL A 9 1.75 -6.75 -7.01
CA VAL A 9 1.92 -5.48 -6.33
C VAL A 9 1.67 -5.74 -4.85
N HIS A 10 2.58 -5.26 -4.02
CA HIS A 10 2.51 -5.45 -2.59
C HIS A 10 2.15 -4.15 -1.90
N TRP A 11 1.42 -4.26 -0.82
CA TRP A 11 0.87 -3.14 -0.09
C TRP A 11 1.60 -3.05 1.23
N ASN A 12 2.28 -1.94 1.47
CA ASN A 12 3.18 -1.81 2.60
C ASN A 12 2.62 -0.94 3.72
N LEU A 13 1.33 -0.72 3.75
CA LEU A 13 0.75 0.19 4.71
C LEU A 13 1.04 -0.22 6.15
N GLY A 14 0.90 -1.50 6.46
CA GLY A 14 1.15 -1.94 7.82
C GLY A 14 2.56 -1.66 8.28
N ARG A 15 3.52 -1.88 7.37
CA ARG A 15 4.91 -1.62 7.70
C ARG A 15 5.15 -0.12 7.92
N LEU A 16 4.55 0.72 7.09
CA LEU A 16 4.72 2.15 7.24
C LEU A 16 4.11 2.66 8.52
N ILE A 17 2.98 2.12 8.92
CA ILE A 17 2.36 2.52 10.17
C ILE A 17 3.22 2.11 11.35
N GLN A 18 3.78 0.91 11.31
CA GLN A 18 4.64 0.47 12.38
C GLN A 18 5.87 1.34 12.52
N GLY A 19 6.38 1.85 11.39
CA GLY A 19 7.53 2.71 11.44
C GLY A 19 7.22 4.16 11.73
N SER A 20 5.95 4.52 11.77
CA SER A 20 5.58 5.90 12.05
C SER A 20 5.35 6.06 13.53
N LYS A 21 5.29 7.30 13.98
CA LYS A 21 5.01 7.57 15.38
C LYS A 21 3.54 7.78 15.63
N LEU A 22 2.70 7.63 14.63
CA LEU A 22 1.29 7.86 14.76
C LEU A 22 0.58 6.55 15.08
N SER A 23 -0.44 6.63 15.93
CA SER A 23 -1.26 5.48 16.19
C SER A 23 -2.24 5.28 15.04
N LYS A 24 -2.83 4.08 14.96
CA LYS A 24 -3.84 3.83 13.94
C LYS A 24 -5.03 4.76 14.09
N ASN A 25 -5.42 5.07 15.31
CA ASN A 25 -6.51 6.00 15.53
C ASN A 25 -6.20 7.36 14.95
N LYS A 26 -4.99 7.84 15.18
CA LYS A 26 -4.60 9.14 14.68
C LYS A 26 -4.54 9.15 13.16
N ILE A 27 -4.01 8.08 12.58
CA ILE A 27 -3.91 7.99 11.14
C ILE A 27 -5.30 7.96 10.53
N ALA A 28 -6.21 7.16 11.09
CA ALA A 28 -7.57 7.08 10.57
C ALA A 28 -8.26 8.45 10.66
N MET A 29 -8.05 9.14 11.77
CA MET A 29 -8.67 10.44 11.94
C MET A 29 -8.10 11.44 10.94
N GLN A 30 -6.80 11.49 10.78
CA GLN A 30 -6.19 12.46 9.88
C GLN A 30 -6.45 12.15 8.42
N ALA A 31 -6.51 10.88 8.08
CA ALA A 31 -6.82 10.49 6.70
C ALA A 31 -8.31 10.46 6.43
N ASN A 32 -9.11 10.68 7.47
CA ASN A 32 -10.57 10.71 7.34
C ASN A 32 -11.11 9.40 6.80
N ILE A 33 -10.67 8.29 7.37
CA ILE A 33 -11.20 6.98 7.04
C ILE A 33 -11.56 6.28 8.34
N GLN A 34 -12.40 5.28 8.24
CA GLN A 34 -12.85 4.57 9.40
C GLN A 34 -11.74 3.68 9.93
N ARG A 35 -11.68 3.54 11.26
CA ARG A 35 -10.66 2.72 11.88
C ARG A 35 -10.74 1.27 11.40
N ALA A 36 -11.95 0.75 11.22
CA ALA A 36 -12.11 -0.62 10.76
C ALA A 36 -11.58 -0.78 9.34
N GLN A 37 -11.76 0.23 8.51
CA GLN A 37 -11.24 0.20 7.16
C GLN A 37 -9.72 0.22 7.16
N LEU A 38 -9.15 1.06 8.00
CA LEU A 38 -7.69 1.11 8.11
C LEU A 38 -7.12 -0.21 8.58
N THR A 39 -7.76 -0.82 9.56
CA THR A 39 -7.31 -2.12 10.07
C THR A 39 -7.37 -3.17 8.97
N ARG A 40 -8.42 -3.13 8.17
CA ARG A 40 -8.54 -4.09 7.08
C ARG A 40 -7.42 -3.89 6.06
N TYR A 41 -7.09 -2.63 5.77
CA TYR A 41 -6.02 -2.35 4.84
C TYR A 41 -4.67 -2.84 5.37
N CYS A 42 -4.48 -2.86 6.68
CA CYS A 42 -3.22 -3.33 7.25
C CYS A 42 -3.12 -4.84 7.29
N ASN A 43 -4.24 -5.51 7.48
CA ASN A 43 -4.20 -6.94 7.76
C ASN A 43 -4.46 -7.84 6.57
N LYS A 44 -5.04 -7.32 5.52
CA LYS A 44 -5.39 -8.15 4.38
C LYS A 44 -4.85 -7.52 3.11
N PRO A 45 -4.45 -8.35 2.15
CA PRO A 45 -4.07 -7.79 0.86
C PRO A 45 -5.28 -7.13 0.22
N ILE A 46 -5.08 -5.96 -0.33
CA ILE A 46 -6.15 -5.27 -0.99
C ILE A 46 -5.95 -5.38 -2.48
N GLN A 47 -7.04 -5.47 -3.20
CA GLN A 47 -7.01 -5.54 -4.63
C GLN A 47 -7.47 -4.25 -5.27
N ARG A 48 -8.10 -3.39 -4.52
CA ARG A 48 -8.60 -2.13 -5.01
C ARG A 48 -8.44 -1.08 -3.95
N ILE A 49 -8.13 0.12 -4.37
CA ILE A 49 -8.08 1.24 -3.45
C ILE A 49 -8.51 2.47 -4.21
N ASP A 50 -9.30 3.29 -3.56
CA ASP A 50 -9.71 4.56 -4.09
C ASP A 50 -8.48 5.48 -4.12
N LEU A 51 -8.27 6.15 -5.23
CA LEU A 51 -7.12 7.03 -5.34
C LEU A 51 -7.17 8.17 -4.35
N GLU A 52 -8.37 8.61 -3.99
CA GLU A 52 -8.47 9.65 -3.00
C GLU A 52 -8.03 9.17 -1.62
N VAL A 53 -8.40 7.94 -1.26
CA VAL A 53 -7.94 7.36 -0.01
C VAL A 53 -6.44 7.19 -0.03
N LEU A 54 -5.92 6.76 -1.16
CA LEU A 54 -4.48 6.61 -1.30
C LEU A 54 -3.77 7.94 -1.09
N ALA A 55 -4.30 9.01 -1.66
CA ALA A 55 -3.72 10.33 -1.49
C ALA A 55 -3.74 10.76 -0.03
N ARG A 56 -4.84 10.48 0.67
CA ARG A 56 -4.95 10.86 2.07
C ARG A 56 -3.94 10.11 2.92
N LEU A 57 -3.72 8.84 2.62
CA LEU A 57 -2.73 8.07 3.35
C LEU A 57 -1.32 8.59 3.08
N CYS A 58 -1.02 8.92 1.85
CA CYS A 58 0.28 9.48 1.53
C CYS A 58 0.52 10.77 2.28
N PHE A 59 -0.49 11.63 2.32
CA PHE A 59 -0.35 12.90 3.03
C PHE A 59 -0.16 12.67 4.52
N THR A 60 -1.00 11.81 5.11
CA THR A 60 -0.97 11.58 6.55
C THR A 60 0.35 10.95 6.98
N LEU A 61 0.84 10.00 6.19
CA LEU A 61 2.08 9.31 6.53
C LEU A 61 3.31 9.99 5.96
N ASN A 62 3.11 11.07 5.20
CA ASN A 62 4.21 11.80 4.60
C ASN A 62 5.08 10.88 3.77
N CYS A 63 4.48 10.14 2.89
CA CYS A 63 5.18 9.20 2.05
C CYS A 63 4.66 9.29 0.62
N SER A 64 5.33 8.63 -0.28
CA SER A 64 4.93 8.62 -1.67
C SER A 64 4.11 7.38 -1.98
N VAL A 65 3.49 7.35 -3.14
CA VAL A 65 2.79 6.15 -3.58
C VAL A 65 3.77 4.99 -3.70
N ALA A 66 5.00 5.26 -4.12
CA ALA A 66 5.98 4.20 -4.26
C ALA A 66 6.33 3.58 -2.92
N ASP A 67 6.19 4.34 -1.83
CA ASP A 67 6.42 3.77 -0.50
C ASP A 67 5.31 2.83 -0.09
N LEU A 68 4.08 3.11 -0.52
CA LEU A 68 2.93 2.31 -0.15
C LEU A 68 2.76 1.09 -1.04
N LEU A 69 3.06 1.20 -2.31
CA LEU A 69 2.83 0.15 -3.28
C LEU A 69 4.13 -0.23 -3.95
N GLU A 70 4.42 -1.51 -3.95
CA GLU A 70 5.67 -1.99 -4.51
C GLU A 70 5.36 -3.05 -5.54
N TYR A 71 5.85 -2.86 -6.75
CA TYR A 71 5.66 -3.86 -7.80
C TYR A 71 6.82 -4.84 -7.77
N GLN A 72 6.50 -6.11 -7.79
CA GLN A 72 7.50 -7.16 -7.88
C GLN A 72 7.30 -7.91 -9.18
N PRO A 73 8.26 -7.87 -10.07
CA PRO A 73 8.12 -8.57 -11.34
C PRO A 73 8.14 -10.08 -11.16
N PRO A 74 7.71 -10.80 -12.17
CA PRO A 74 7.74 -12.25 -12.06
C PRO A 74 9.17 -12.74 -12.00
N GLU A 75 9.30 -13.94 -11.48
CA GLU A 75 10.59 -14.42 -11.17
C GLU A 75 11.50 -14.60 -12.34
N CYS A 76 10.97 -15.00 -13.46
CA CYS A 76 11.83 -15.23 -14.60
C CYS A 76 11.95 -14.02 -15.46
N SER A 77 11.94 -12.90 -14.95
CA SER A 77 11.84 -11.77 -15.72
C SER A 77 13.07 -11.21 -16.20
N GLU A 78 13.89 -11.73 -16.42
CA GLU A 78 14.87 -11.01 -16.94
C GLU A 78 14.50 -10.19 -18.00
N GLN A 79 13.97 -9.80 -18.20
CA GLN A 79 13.62 -8.96 -18.90
C GLN A 79 13.68 -7.96 -18.91
N GLU A 80 13.85 -7.57 -18.90
CA GLU A 80 13.95 -6.65 -18.91
C GLU A 80 13.57 -5.87 -19.38
N ASN A 81 13.34 -5.71 -19.79
CA ASN A 81 12.97 -5.01 -20.20
C ASN A 81 13.04 -4.09 -20.34
N GLU A 82 13.14 -3.74 -20.61
CA GLU A 82 13.22 -2.85 -20.72
C GLU A 82 12.80 -2.09 -21.13
N ALA A 83 12.55 -1.91 -21.35
CA ALA A 83 12.23 -1.07 -21.75
C ALA A 83 12.24 -0.55 -22.06
#